data_f51f775f86f48183ad2ca99260b5894b
#
_entry.id   f51f775f86f48183ad2ca99260b5894b
#
_cell.length_a   1.000
_cell.length_b   1.000
_cell.length_c   1.000
_cell.angle_alpha   90.00
_cell.angle_beta   90.00
_cell.angle_gamma   90.00
#
_symmetry.space_group_name_H-M   'P 1'
#
loop_
_entity.id
_entity.type
_entity.pdbx_description
1 polymer ?
#
loop_
_entity_poly.entity_id
_entity_poly.type
_entity_poly.pdbx_seq_one_letter_code
_entity_poly.pdbx_strand_id
1 'polypeptide(L)'
;MEHGAGRKAVIAGGSVGGLFAATALRAAGWDVRVFEQSPHALDSRGGGIVLQPPIERAFAFGGVLLPREASVDSIDRIYVDAHDRIVQRFAMPQTQTGWNVIYTALKRALPAGVIHAGDAFERFEPDGERIVAHFASGRAETAELLIGADGGRSTVRAQLLPDVRPTYAGYVAWRGLVDERTLPEQVLVLLRERFTFQQGDRHLFLTYLVPGADGTIEPGKRRVNWVWYRRLASDQMPSLFVARDGTQRDGSLPPGAMRDDHRAELVDAADRMLAPTLAALVDATSAPFAQAILDLAVERMAFGRAVLLGDAACIVRPHTAAGVAKAAEDAVGLAEAVRKLTRGAAFDAALAGWDARQRAASASIAARGIALGARLMGAA
;
A
#
# COMPACT_ATOMS: atom_id res chain seq x y z
N MET A 1 -5.58 -41.27 -16.09
CA MET A 1 -4.70 -40.52 -15.14
C MET A 1 -5.56 -39.43 -14.52
N GLU A 2 -6.05 -39.67 -13.31
CA GLU A 2 -6.78 -38.63 -12.55
C GLU A 2 -5.85 -37.45 -12.38
N HIS A 3 -6.23 -36.30 -12.95
CA HIS A 3 -5.61 -35.02 -12.62
C HIS A 3 -5.91 -34.79 -11.16
N GLY A 4 -4.92 -35.02 -10.30
CA GLY A 4 -5.04 -34.76 -8.88
C GLY A 4 -5.56 -33.35 -8.69
N ALA A 5 -6.66 -33.19 -7.96
CA ALA A 5 -7.28 -31.92 -7.66
C ALA A 5 -6.20 -30.97 -7.12
N GLY A 6 -5.81 -29.99 -7.93
CA GLY A 6 -4.77 -29.04 -7.60
C GLY A 6 -5.13 -28.27 -6.33
N ARG A 7 -4.14 -27.92 -5.53
CA ARG A 7 -4.29 -27.07 -4.34
C ARG A 7 -4.88 -25.73 -4.74
N LYS A 8 -6.07 -25.41 -4.28
CA LYS A 8 -6.76 -24.17 -4.62
C LYS A 8 -6.65 -23.14 -3.49
N ALA A 9 -6.33 -21.92 -3.84
CA ALA A 9 -6.33 -20.78 -2.95
C ALA A 9 -7.27 -19.70 -3.47
N VAL A 10 -8.06 -19.13 -2.57
CA VAL A 10 -8.91 -17.96 -2.83
C VAL A 10 -8.33 -16.76 -2.11
N ILE A 11 -8.21 -15.65 -2.82
CA ILE A 11 -7.66 -14.39 -2.30
C ILE A 11 -8.76 -13.33 -2.34
N ALA A 12 -9.12 -12.81 -1.18
CA ALA A 12 -9.94 -11.62 -1.05
C ALA A 12 -9.05 -10.38 -1.10
N GLY A 13 -9.23 -9.54 -2.12
CA GLY A 13 -8.47 -8.31 -2.39
C GLY A 13 -7.47 -8.43 -3.53
N GLY A 14 -7.67 -7.63 -4.57
CA GLY A 14 -6.87 -7.57 -5.80
C GLY A 14 -5.85 -6.44 -5.86
N SER A 15 -5.51 -5.82 -4.74
CA SER A 15 -4.42 -4.83 -4.63
C SER A 15 -3.05 -5.52 -4.59
N VAL A 16 -1.95 -4.74 -4.49
CA VAL A 16 -0.58 -5.28 -4.58
C VAL A 16 -0.31 -6.43 -3.60
N GLY A 17 -0.86 -6.41 -2.39
CA GLY A 17 -0.69 -7.50 -1.42
C GLY A 17 -1.30 -8.81 -1.91
N GLY A 18 -2.54 -8.77 -2.42
CA GLY A 18 -3.21 -9.92 -3.00
C GLY A 18 -2.55 -10.42 -4.28
N LEU A 19 -2.04 -9.51 -5.12
CA LEU A 19 -1.32 -9.89 -6.34
C LEU A 19 0.05 -10.51 -6.04
N PHE A 20 0.78 -10.05 -5.02
CA PHE A 20 1.98 -10.73 -4.54
C PHE A 20 1.63 -12.14 -4.03
N ALA A 21 0.56 -12.29 -3.25
CA ALA A 21 0.12 -13.62 -2.80
C ALA A 21 -0.26 -14.52 -4.00
N ALA A 22 -0.96 -13.97 -4.99
CA ALA A 22 -1.37 -14.70 -6.18
C ALA A 22 -0.16 -15.21 -6.99
N THR A 23 0.80 -14.34 -7.29
CA THR A 23 2.00 -14.70 -8.06
C THR A 23 2.88 -15.68 -7.29
N ALA A 24 3.09 -15.46 -6.00
CA ALA A 24 3.91 -16.33 -5.16
C ALA A 24 3.28 -17.73 -4.97
N LEU A 25 1.99 -17.82 -4.68
CA LEU A 25 1.29 -19.10 -4.52
C LEU A 25 1.24 -19.88 -5.84
N ARG A 26 1.04 -19.21 -6.98
CA ARG A 26 1.11 -19.86 -8.30
C ARG A 26 2.51 -20.42 -8.56
N ALA A 27 3.56 -19.68 -8.26
CA ALA A 27 4.95 -20.17 -8.36
C ALA A 27 5.20 -21.37 -7.42
N ALA A 28 4.46 -21.47 -6.31
CA ALA A 28 4.46 -22.62 -5.40
C ALA A 28 3.56 -23.78 -5.85
N GLY A 29 2.91 -23.69 -7.02
CA GLY A 29 2.10 -24.74 -7.63
C GLY A 29 0.63 -24.77 -7.17
N TRP A 30 0.08 -23.64 -6.70
CA TRP A 30 -1.32 -23.51 -6.33
C TRP A 30 -2.18 -23.00 -7.49
N ASP A 31 -3.40 -23.49 -7.62
CA ASP A 31 -4.46 -22.86 -8.41
C ASP A 31 -5.02 -21.68 -7.59
N VAL A 32 -5.00 -20.49 -8.16
CA VAL A 32 -5.33 -19.25 -7.44
C VAL A 32 -6.45 -18.51 -8.12
N ARG A 33 -7.41 -18.03 -7.33
CA ARG A 33 -8.42 -17.05 -7.75
C ARG A 33 -8.39 -15.83 -6.84
N VAL A 34 -8.43 -14.65 -7.45
CA VAL A 34 -8.39 -13.35 -6.76
C VAL A 34 -9.72 -12.66 -6.97
N PHE A 35 -10.32 -12.16 -5.90
CA PHE A 35 -11.59 -11.43 -5.93
C PHE A 35 -11.37 -10.01 -5.44
N GLU A 36 -11.71 -9.03 -6.28
CA GLU A 36 -11.54 -7.60 -6.01
C GLU A 36 -12.91 -6.90 -6.06
N GLN A 37 -13.24 -6.16 -5.00
CA GLN A 37 -14.51 -5.44 -4.88
C GLN A 37 -14.66 -4.31 -5.92
N SER A 38 -13.57 -3.69 -6.34
CA SER A 38 -13.61 -2.63 -7.36
C SER A 38 -13.88 -3.25 -8.73
N PRO A 39 -14.91 -2.78 -9.46
CA PRO A 39 -15.15 -3.22 -10.84
C PRO A 39 -14.14 -2.64 -11.82
N HIS A 40 -13.44 -1.58 -11.43
CA HIS A 40 -12.45 -0.90 -12.27
C HIS A 40 -11.03 -1.28 -11.86
N ALA A 41 -10.13 -1.25 -12.83
CA ALA A 41 -8.71 -1.41 -12.58
C ALA A 41 -8.20 -0.36 -11.57
N LEU A 42 -7.29 -0.77 -10.70
CA LEU A 42 -6.72 0.11 -9.69
C LEU A 42 -5.51 0.92 -10.20
N ASP A 43 -5.27 0.90 -11.51
CA ASP A 43 -4.07 1.44 -12.18
C ASP A 43 -3.84 2.95 -11.92
N SER A 44 -4.92 3.70 -11.67
CA SER A 44 -4.85 5.14 -11.35
C SER A 44 -4.63 5.44 -9.87
N ARG A 45 -4.58 4.41 -9.02
CA ARG A 45 -4.42 4.56 -7.56
C ARG A 45 -2.96 4.53 -7.14
N GLY A 46 -2.71 5.04 -5.96
CA GLY A 46 -1.43 4.96 -5.28
C GLY A 46 -0.48 6.11 -5.61
N GLY A 47 0.56 6.22 -4.81
CA GLY A 47 1.64 7.20 -4.93
C GLY A 47 2.97 6.52 -5.27
N GLY A 48 4.05 7.21 -4.94
CA GLY A 48 5.39 6.67 -5.09
C GLY A 48 5.69 5.57 -4.08
N ILE A 49 6.48 4.60 -4.51
CA ILE A 49 7.00 3.49 -3.70
C ILE A 49 8.52 3.51 -3.77
N VAL A 50 9.17 3.39 -2.62
CA VAL A 50 10.61 3.11 -2.55
C VAL A 50 10.79 1.60 -2.70
N LEU A 51 11.54 1.18 -3.71
CA LEU A 51 11.87 -0.23 -3.91
C LEU A 51 12.75 -0.73 -2.77
N GLN A 52 12.35 -1.84 -2.18
CA GLN A 52 13.04 -2.49 -1.08
C GLN A 52 13.27 -3.97 -1.40
N PRO A 53 14.29 -4.62 -0.84
CA PRO A 53 14.64 -6.01 -1.15
C PRO A 53 13.50 -7.02 -1.09
N PRO A 54 12.52 -6.94 -0.14
CA PRO A 54 11.39 -7.87 -0.14
C PRO A 54 10.50 -7.76 -1.39
N ILE A 55 10.38 -6.57 -1.99
CA ILE A 55 9.63 -6.38 -3.24
C ILE A 55 10.35 -7.11 -4.38
N GLU A 56 11.67 -6.88 -4.52
CA GLU A 56 12.50 -7.54 -5.54
C GLU A 56 12.46 -9.07 -5.40
N ARG A 57 12.58 -9.56 -4.15
CA ARG A 57 12.45 -10.98 -3.83
C ARG A 57 11.11 -11.56 -4.25
N ALA A 58 10.01 -10.84 -4.01
CA ALA A 58 8.67 -11.31 -4.35
C ALA A 58 8.47 -11.38 -5.88
N PHE A 59 8.98 -10.41 -6.63
CA PHE A 59 8.99 -10.46 -8.08
C PHE A 59 9.78 -11.67 -8.60
N ALA A 60 11.00 -11.86 -8.09
CA ALA A 60 11.85 -12.99 -8.47
C ALA A 60 11.21 -14.34 -8.11
N PHE A 61 10.63 -14.47 -6.91
CA PHE A 61 9.96 -15.70 -6.46
C PHE A 61 8.74 -16.03 -7.33
N GLY A 62 7.93 -15.02 -7.69
CA GLY A 62 6.78 -15.15 -8.56
C GLY A 62 7.11 -15.38 -10.04
N GLY A 63 8.40 -15.33 -10.42
CA GLY A 63 8.82 -15.40 -11.83
C GLY A 63 8.36 -14.19 -12.65
N VAL A 64 8.12 -13.05 -11.99
CA VAL A 64 7.65 -11.81 -12.62
C VAL A 64 8.84 -10.86 -12.81
N LEU A 65 8.94 -10.26 -13.97
CA LEU A 65 9.97 -9.25 -14.20
C LEU A 65 9.63 -7.96 -13.43
N LEU A 66 10.55 -7.53 -12.57
CA LEU A 66 10.47 -6.21 -11.96
C LEU A 66 10.82 -5.17 -13.02
N PRO A 67 9.91 -4.22 -13.33
CA PRO A 67 10.16 -3.22 -14.37
C PRO A 67 11.14 -2.14 -13.86
N ARG A 68 12.42 -2.50 -13.73
CA ARG A 68 13.47 -1.57 -13.26
C ARG A 68 13.65 -0.37 -14.18
N GLU A 69 13.40 -0.54 -15.47
CA GLU A 69 13.35 0.53 -16.48
C GLU A 69 12.21 1.53 -16.23
N ALA A 70 11.23 1.18 -15.41
CA ALA A 70 10.18 2.07 -14.93
C ALA A 70 10.41 2.51 -13.47
N SER A 71 11.65 2.88 -13.16
CA SER A 71 12.06 3.36 -11.83
C SER A 71 12.97 4.57 -11.97
N VAL A 72 12.91 5.47 -10.99
CA VAL A 72 13.73 6.70 -10.93
C VAL A 72 14.64 6.61 -9.72
N ASP A 73 15.92 6.91 -9.90
CA ASP A 73 16.87 6.93 -8.80
C ASP A 73 16.97 8.33 -8.19
N SER A 74 17.11 8.36 -6.87
CA SER A 74 17.61 9.51 -6.12
C SER A 74 18.95 9.14 -5.48
N ILE A 75 19.91 10.07 -5.55
CA ILE A 75 21.27 9.91 -5.03
C ILE A 75 21.32 10.39 -3.57
N ASP A 76 20.63 11.52 -3.33
CA ASP A 76 20.68 12.22 -2.06
C ASP A 76 19.33 12.27 -1.38
N ARG A 77 19.39 12.26 -0.05
CA ARG A 77 18.32 12.75 0.81
C ARG A 77 18.70 14.14 1.31
N ILE A 78 17.82 15.12 1.07
CA ILE A 78 18.03 16.48 1.53
C ILE A 78 16.88 16.95 2.42
N TYR A 79 17.22 17.85 3.34
CA TYR A 79 16.24 18.60 4.12
C TYR A 79 16.37 20.07 3.79
N VAL A 80 15.24 20.72 3.55
CA VAL A 80 15.18 22.16 3.27
C VAL A 80 14.50 22.91 4.41
N ASP A 81 14.89 24.19 4.60
CA ASP A 81 14.20 25.13 5.47
C ASP A 81 13.02 25.82 4.75
N ALA A 82 12.33 26.74 5.42
CA ALA A 82 11.20 27.49 4.87
C ALA A 82 11.56 28.41 3.68
N HIS A 83 12.84 28.53 3.29
CA HIS A 83 13.35 29.38 2.21
C HIS A 83 14.06 28.56 1.13
N ASP A 84 13.74 27.30 0.97
CA ASP A 84 14.37 26.36 0.01
C ASP A 84 15.88 26.15 0.20
N ARG A 85 16.47 26.59 1.32
CA ARG A 85 17.88 26.34 1.60
C ARG A 85 18.09 24.93 2.11
N ILE A 86 19.05 24.21 1.53
CA ILE A 86 19.41 22.87 1.98
C ILE A 86 20.15 22.99 3.33
N VAL A 87 19.52 22.53 4.41
CA VAL A 87 20.08 22.55 5.76
C VAL A 87 20.75 21.22 6.15
N GLN A 88 20.37 20.11 5.48
CA GLN A 88 21.02 18.81 5.65
C GLN A 88 21.05 18.07 4.32
N ARG A 89 22.12 17.30 4.08
CA ARG A 89 22.27 16.45 2.91
C ARG A 89 22.98 15.15 3.31
N PHE A 90 22.41 14.03 2.87
CA PHE A 90 22.97 12.69 3.07
C PHE A 90 23.06 11.98 1.74
N ALA A 91 24.22 11.40 1.41
CA ALA A 91 24.32 10.44 0.32
C ALA A 91 23.52 9.18 0.73
N MET A 92 22.38 8.98 0.09
CA MET A 92 21.47 7.89 0.39
C MET A 92 20.75 7.44 -0.89
N PRO A 93 21.44 6.69 -1.75
CA PRO A 93 20.86 6.22 -3.00
C PRO A 93 19.60 5.37 -2.74
N GLN A 94 18.54 5.67 -3.45
CA GLN A 94 17.27 4.96 -3.38
C GLN A 94 16.63 4.91 -4.76
N THR A 95 15.95 3.82 -5.06
CA THR A 95 15.17 3.67 -6.28
C THR A 95 13.69 3.80 -5.98
N GLN A 96 13.01 4.66 -6.70
CA GLN A 96 11.57 4.91 -6.55
C GLN A 96 10.82 4.50 -7.81
N THR A 97 9.62 3.96 -7.62
CA THR A 97 8.70 3.64 -8.72
C THR A 97 7.28 4.08 -8.37
N GLY A 98 6.36 3.94 -9.31
CA GLY A 98 4.94 4.16 -9.07
C GLY A 98 4.25 2.89 -8.53
N TRP A 99 3.30 3.05 -7.65
CA TRP A 99 2.45 1.95 -7.21
C TRP A 99 1.76 1.25 -8.41
N ASN A 100 1.30 2.05 -9.38
CA ASN A 100 0.70 1.56 -10.62
C ASN A 100 1.65 0.67 -11.44
N VAL A 101 2.94 0.94 -11.42
CA VAL A 101 3.97 0.13 -12.12
C VAL A 101 4.04 -1.27 -11.52
N ILE A 102 4.17 -1.36 -10.19
CA ILE A 102 4.18 -2.64 -9.46
C ILE A 102 2.87 -3.40 -9.69
N TYR A 103 1.74 -2.72 -9.52
CA TYR A 103 0.41 -3.30 -9.69
C TYR A 103 0.21 -3.88 -11.09
N THR A 104 0.52 -3.11 -12.12
CA THR A 104 0.36 -3.51 -13.52
C THR A 104 1.26 -4.69 -13.89
N ALA A 105 2.52 -4.69 -13.40
CA ALA A 105 3.44 -5.80 -13.64
C ALA A 105 2.94 -7.11 -13.04
N LEU A 106 2.50 -7.10 -11.77
CA LEU A 106 1.94 -8.26 -11.09
C LEU A 106 0.63 -8.74 -11.76
N LYS A 107 -0.26 -7.81 -12.10
CA LYS A 107 -1.53 -8.12 -12.77
C LYS A 107 -1.32 -8.78 -14.12
N ARG A 108 -0.39 -8.26 -14.95
CA ARG A 108 -0.08 -8.81 -16.27
C ARG A 108 0.55 -10.20 -16.21
N ALA A 109 1.24 -10.53 -15.12
CA ALA A 109 1.83 -11.84 -14.91
C ALA A 109 0.80 -12.95 -14.59
N LEU A 110 -0.43 -12.57 -14.25
CA LEU A 110 -1.49 -13.52 -13.94
C LEU A 110 -2.29 -13.85 -15.21
N PRO A 111 -2.61 -15.14 -15.45
CA PRO A 111 -3.45 -15.56 -16.58
C PRO A 111 -4.83 -14.91 -16.56
N ALA A 112 -5.44 -14.79 -17.72
CA ALA A 112 -6.84 -14.37 -17.84
C ALA A 112 -7.74 -15.28 -16.99
N GLY A 113 -8.75 -14.69 -16.33
CA GLY A 113 -9.70 -15.40 -15.49
C GLY A 113 -9.23 -15.70 -14.05
N VAL A 114 -7.98 -15.35 -13.68
CA VAL A 114 -7.52 -15.46 -12.28
C VAL A 114 -8.10 -14.34 -11.41
N ILE A 115 -8.26 -13.12 -11.96
CA ILE A 115 -8.79 -11.97 -11.25
C ILE A 115 -10.26 -11.76 -11.60
N HIS A 116 -11.11 -11.75 -10.59
CA HIS A 116 -12.55 -11.45 -10.68
C HIS A 116 -12.78 -10.07 -10.05
N ALA A 117 -12.86 -9.04 -10.92
CA ALA A 117 -13.12 -7.67 -10.52
C ALA A 117 -14.63 -7.42 -10.35
N GLY A 118 -15.00 -6.53 -9.42
CA GLY A 118 -16.40 -6.20 -9.12
C GLY A 118 -17.12 -7.24 -8.28
N ASP A 119 -16.38 -8.17 -7.66
CA ASP A 119 -16.96 -9.24 -6.85
C ASP A 119 -16.38 -9.21 -5.43
N ALA A 120 -17.07 -8.52 -4.53
CA ALA A 120 -16.63 -8.32 -3.16
C ALA A 120 -16.75 -9.61 -2.34
N PHE A 121 -15.74 -9.91 -1.55
CA PHE A 121 -15.83 -10.97 -0.54
C PHE A 121 -16.82 -10.56 0.57
N GLU A 122 -17.72 -11.46 0.95
CA GLU A 122 -18.71 -11.22 2.00
C GLU A 122 -18.43 -12.02 3.28
N ARG A 123 -18.25 -13.34 3.14
CA ARG A 123 -18.04 -14.24 4.27
C ARG A 123 -17.42 -15.56 3.85
N PHE A 124 -16.98 -16.34 4.82
CA PHE A 124 -16.56 -17.70 4.60
C PHE A 124 -17.10 -18.66 5.66
N GLU A 125 -17.09 -19.94 5.34
CA GLU A 125 -17.45 -21.03 6.23
C GLU A 125 -16.39 -22.14 6.15
N PRO A 126 -16.04 -22.77 7.29
CA PRO A 126 -15.21 -23.97 7.27
C PRO A 126 -15.96 -25.15 6.64
N ASP A 127 -15.25 -25.97 5.85
CA ASP A 127 -15.75 -27.20 5.22
C ASP A 127 -14.70 -28.30 5.39
N GLY A 128 -14.60 -28.89 6.58
CA GLY A 128 -13.59 -29.86 6.93
C GLY A 128 -12.17 -29.29 6.82
N GLU A 129 -11.35 -29.87 5.93
CA GLU A 129 -10.00 -29.37 5.63
C GLU A 129 -9.99 -28.27 4.55
N ARG A 130 -11.14 -27.75 4.18
CA ARG A 130 -11.34 -26.69 3.19
C ARG A 130 -12.11 -25.53 3.78
N ILE A 131 -12.37 -24.54 2.93
CA ILE A 131 -13.13 -23.35 3.25
C ILE A 131 -14.01 -23.02 2.05
N VAL A 132 -15.22 -22.56 2.30
CA VAL A 132 -16.12 -22.02 1.28
C VAL A 132 -16.18 -20.49 1.46
N ALA A 133 -15.71 -19.75 0.47
CA ALA A 133 -15.78 -18.29 0.43
C ALA A 133 -16.98 -17.85 -0.42
N HIS A 134 -17.75 -16.89 0.09
CA HIS A 134 -18.94 -16.33 -0.56
C HIS A 134 -18.71 -14.88 -0.98
N PHE A 135 -19.26 -14.52 -2.13
CA PHE A 135 -19.05 -13.23 -2.78
C PHE A 135 -20.37 -12.55 -3.12
N ALA A 136 -20.34 -11.23 -3.29
CA ALA A 136 -21.51 -10.38 -3.53
C ALA A 136 -22.28 -10.75 -4.80
N SER A 137 -21.65 -11.38 -5.78
CA SER A 137 -22.30 -11.92 -6.99
C SER A 137 -23.18 -13.15 -6.72
N GLY A 138 -23.20 -13.69 -5.49
CA GLY A 138 -23.81 -14.97 -5.15
C GLY A 138 -22.91 -16.18 -5.43
N ARG A 139 -21.69 -15.97 -5.94
CA ARG A 139 -20.69 -17.02 -6.15
C ARG A 139 -20.20 -17.61 -4.83
N ALA A 140 -19.95 -18.91 -4.83
CA ALA A 140 -19.25 -19.60 -3.75
C ALA A 140 -18.03 -20.35 -4.33
N GLU A 141 -16.90 -20.25 -3.65
CA GLU A 141 -15.65 -20.89 -4.04
C GLU A 141 -15.09 -21.74 -2.90
N THR A 142 -14.94 -23.03 -3.17
CA THR A 142 -14.30 -23.95 -2.21
C THR A 142 -12.80 -23.99 -2.48
N ALA A 143 -11.99 -23.85 -1.43
CA ALA A 143 -10.53 -23.84 -1.50
C ALA A 143 -9.89 -24.49 -0.26
N GLU A 144 -8.63 -24.90 -0.38
CA GLU A 144 -7.81 -25.36 0.74
C GLU A 144 -7.27 -24.22 1.58
N LEU A 145 -7.24 -22.99 1.01
CA LEU A 145 -6.73 -21.80 1.71
C LEU A 145 -7.47 -20.53 1.26
N LEU A 146 -7.92 -19.72 2.21
CA LEU A 146 -8.42 -18.37 2.02
C LEU A 146 -7.37 -17.37 2.49
N ILE A 147 -7.06 -16.40 1.65
CA ILE A 147 -6.15 -15.31 1.96
C ILE A 147 -6.93 -14.00 2.03
N GLY A 148 -7.03 -13.40 3.23
CA GLY A 148 -7.51 -12.04 3.43
C GLY A 148 -6.40 -11.02 3.15
N ALA A 149 -6.43 -10.43 1.95
CA ALA A 149 -5.56 -9.36 1.48
C ALA A 149 -6.36 -8.09 1.12
N ASP A 150 -7.53 -7.93 1.75
CA ASP A 150 -8.59 -6.95 1.48
C ASP A 150 -8.38 -5.62 2.21
N GLY A 151 -7.14 -5.36 2.65
CA GLY A 151 -6.68 -4.07 3.12
C GLY A 151 -7.11 -3.71 4.54
N GLY A 152 -6.90 -2.45 4.92
CA GLY A 152 -7.13 -1.98 6.30
C GLY A 152 -8.55 -2.17 6.82
N ARG A 153 -9.55 -2.26 5.94
CA ARG A 153 -10.97 -2.51 6.23
C ARG A 153 -11.40 -3.96 5.97
N SER A 154 -10.48 -4.87 6.11
CA SER A 154 -10.67 -6.29 5.79
C SER A 154 -11.95 -6.89 6.36
N THR A 155 -12.79 -7.40 5.47
CA THR A 155 -13.99 -8.20 5.81
C THR A 155 -13.59 -9.57 6.35
N VAL A 156 -12.49 -10.15 5.81
CA VAL A 156 -11.95 -11.42 6.32
C VAL A 156 -11.50 -11.26 7.77
N ARG A 157 -10.76 -10.18 8.08
CA ARG A 157 -10.39 -9.88 9.49
C ARG A 157 -11.60 -9.64 10.36
N ALA A 158 -12.60 -8.90 9.89
CA ALA A 158 -13.80 -8.61 10.69
C ALA A 158 -14.56 -9.87 11.09
N GLN A 159 -14.54 -10.92 10.26
CA GLN A 159 -15.14 -12.22 10.59
C GLN A 159 -14.26 -13.01 11.56
N LEU A 160 -12.93 -12.98 11.41
CA LEU A 160 -11.99 -13.73 12.25
C LEU A 160 -11.75 -13.08 13.62
N LEU A 161 -11.72 -11.75 13.64
CA LEU A 161 -11.35 -10.91 14.78
C LEU A 161 -12.32 -9.73 14.87
N PRO A 162 -13.59 -9.94 15.28
CA PRO A 162 -14.65 -8.94 15.22
C PRO A 162 -14.39 -7.69 16.06
N ASP A 163 -13.56 -7.78 17.08
CA ASP A 163 -13.24 -6.67 17.98
C ASP A 163 -11.98 -5.88 17.58
N VAL A 164 -11.25 -6.36 16.55
CA VAL A 164 -10.00 -5.73 16.11
C VAL A 164 -10.29 -4.69 15.03
N ARG A 165 -10.05 -3.41 15.35
CA ARG A 165 -10.23 -2.27 14.45
C ARG A 165 -8.95 -1.47 14.33
N PRO A 166 -8.68 -0.85 13.16
CA PRO A 166 -7.61 0.14 13.04
C PRO A 166 -7.84 1.31 13.96
N THR A 167 -6.75 1.85 14.53
CA THR A 167 -6.77 3.00 15.41
C THR A 167 -6.17 4.20 14.68
N TYR A 168 -6.80 5.37 14.77
CA TYR A 168 -6.30 6.60 14.18
C TYR A 168 -5.06 7.12 14.91
N ALA A 169 -4.02 7.46 14.16
CA ALA A 169 -2.73 7.89 14.69
C ALA A 169 -2.63 9.40 15.00
N GLY A 170 -3.72 10.17 14.82
CA GLY A 170 -3.78 11.60 15.13
C GLY A 170 -3.29 12.53 13.99
N TYR A 171 -3.05 12.01 12.79
CA TYR A 171 -2.62 12.80 11.63
C TYR A 171 -3.01 12.16 10.30
N VAL A 172 -2.98 12.98 9.26
CA VAL A 172 -3.38 12.64 7.89
C VAL A 172 -2.20 12.80 6.95
N ALA A 173 -2.09 11.96 5.95
CA ALA A 173 -1.23 12.15 4.78
C ALA A 173 -2.05 12.80 3.67
N TRP A 174 -1.69 14.04 3.32
CA TRP A 174 -2.07 14.68 2.08
C TRP A 174 -1.07 14.28 1.01
N ARG A 175 -1.55 14.01 -0.20
CA ARG A 175 -0.73 13.44 -1.26
C ARG A 175 -1.08 14.02 -2.61
N GLY A 176 -0.10 14.06 -3.50
CA GLY A 176 -0.31 14.44 -4.88
C GLY A 176 0.73 13.87 -5.82
N LEU A 177 0.35 13.86 -7.07
CA LEU A 177 1.20 13.55 -8.21
C LEU A 177 1.09 14.71 -9.19
N VAL A 178 2.23 15.29 -9.57
CA VAL A 178 2.32 16.41 -10.50
C VAL A 178 3.16 16.00 -11.70
N ASP A 179 2.70 16.27 -12.91
CA ASP A 179 3.50 16.03 -14.10
C ASP A 179 4.73 16.92 -14.11
N GLU A 180 5.92 16.37 -14.28
CA GLU A 180 7.20 17.10 -14.25
C GLU A 180 7.20 18.31 -15.20
N ARG A 181 6.62 18.16 -16.41
CA ARG A 181 6.53 19.23 -17.44
C ARG A 181 5.70 20.45 -17.04
N THR A 182 4.84 20.32 -16.02
CA THR A 182 3.99 21.45 -15.57
C THR A 182 4.68 22.31 -14.53
N LEU A 183 5.85 21.91 -14.07
CA LEU A 183 6.60 22.57 -13.02
C LEU A 183 7.69 23.46 -13.61
N PRO A 184 7.91 24.66 -13.02
CA PRO A 184 9.02 25.53 -13.37
C PRO A 184 10.38 24.86 -13.13
N GLU A 185 11.39 25.18 -13.95
CA GLU A 185 12.73 24.60 -13.84
C GLU A 185 13.37 24.83 -12.46
N GLN A 186 13.16 25.98 -11.84
CA GLN A 186 13.67 26.29 -10.50
C GLN A 186 13.13 25.33 -9.42
N VAL A 187 11.91 24.82 -9.59
CA VAL A 187 11.32 23.78 -8.71
C VAL A 187 12.01 22.46 -8.95
N LEU A 188 12.22 22.10 -10.22
CA LEU A 188 12.82 20.82 -10.59
C LEU A 188 14.28 20.68 -10.18
N VAL A 189 15.05 21.75 -10.19
CA VAL A 189 16.46 21.76 -9.74
C VAL A 189 16.61 21.24 -8.31
N LEU A 190 15.66 21.55 -7.43
CA LEU A 190 15.69 21.06 -6.04
C LEU A 190 15.29 19.59 -5.91
N LEU A 191 14.57 19.04 -6.88
CA LEU A 191 13.95 17.71 -6.80
C LEU A 191 14.69 16.62 -7.58
N ARG A 192 15.39 16.99 -8.66
CA ARG A 192 16.10 16.02 -9.50
C ARG A 192 17.16 15.26 -8.70
N GLU A 193 17.17 13.92 -8.86
CA GLU A 193 18.08 13.01 -8.18
C GLU A 193 18.04 13.09 -6.64
N ARG A 194 16.97 13.64 -6.06
CA ARG A 194 16.86 13.89 -4.63
C ARG A 194 15.56 13.37 -4.05
N PHE A 195 15.67 12.88 -2.84
CA PHE A 195 14.55 12.66 -1.96
C PHE A 195 14.51 13.84 -1.00
N THR A 196 13.60 14.78 -1.23
CA THR A 196 13.56 16.08 -0.56
C THR A 196 12.55 16.07 0.58
N PHE A 197 12.95 16.63 1.72
CA PHE A 197 12.14 16.71 2.94
C PHE A 197 12.12 18.15 3.47
N GLN A 198 10.98 18.53 4.06
CA GLN A 198 10.89 19.65 5.00
C GLN A 198 10.23 19.17 6.28
N GLN A 199 10.94 19.26 7.39
CA GLN A 199 10.40 19.01 8.73
C GLN A 199 10.06 20.33 9.40
N GLY A 200 8.79 20.51 9.76
CA GLY A 200 8.32 21.62 10.58
C GLY A 200 7.78 21.15 11.92
N ASP A 201 7.16 22.05 12.68
CA ASP A 201 6.48 21.67 13.92
C ASP A 201 5.21 20.88 13.58
N ARG A 202 5.18 19.63 14.04
CA ARG A 202 4.05 18.69 13.87
C ARG A 202 3.60 18.46 12.42
N HIS A 203 4.49 18.63 11.45
CA HIS A 203 4.28 18.27 10.07
C HIS A 203 5.58 17.82 9.40
N LEU A 204 5.44 16.96 8.40
CA LEU A 204 6.56 16.52 7.57
C LEU A 204 6.09 16.51 6.11
N PHE A 205 6.79 17.23 5.26
CA PHE A 205 6.64 17.13 3.81
C PHE A 205 7.79 16.31 3.22
N LEU A 206 7.49 15.48 2.25
CA LEU A 206 8.49 14.75 1.48
C LEU A 206 8.08 14.64 0.01
N THR A 207 9.07 14.64 -0.88
CA THR A 207 8.84 14.57 -2.31
C THR A 207 10.01 13.92 -3.05
N TYR A 208 9.70 13.26 -4.15
CA TYR A 208 10.65 12.60 -5.03
C TYR A 208 10.02 12.32 -6.39
N LEU A 209 10.86 12.11 -7.41
CA LEU A 209 10.43 11.75 -8.76
C LEU A 209 10.02 10.28 -8.83
N VAL A 210 8.98 10.00 -9.61
CA VAL A 210 8.50 8.68 -9.98
C VAL A 210 8.26 8.61 -11.48
N PRO A 211 8.16 7.43 -12.08
CA PRO A 211 7.81 7.30 -13.49
C PRO A 211 6.50 8.01 -13.85
N GLY A 212 6.36 8.37 -15.11
CA GLY A 212 5.12 8.87 -15.68
C GLY A 212 3.96 7.89 -15.54
N ALA A 213 2.76 8.30 -15.94
CA ALA A 213 1.57 7.45 -15.84
C ALA A 213 1.68 6.16 -16.68
N ASP A 214 2.40 6.23 -17.78
CA ASP A 214 2.70 5.13 -18.70
C ASP A 214 3.96 4.31 -18.30
N GLY A 215 4.62 4.69 -17.21
CA GLY A 215 5.86 4.07 -16.74
C GLY A 215 7.14 4.70 -17.30
N THR A 216 7.06 5.77 -18.11
CA THR A 216 8.24 6.44 -18.67
C THR A 216 9.10 7.09 -17.59
N ILE A 217 10.43 7.01 -17.75
CA ILE A 217 11.41 7.67 -16.86
C ILE A 217 12.12 8.83 -17.55
N GLU A 218 11.73 9.13 -18.78
CA GLU A 218 12.33 10.21 -19.57
C GLU A 218 12.14 11.56 -18.87
N PRO A 219 13.19 12.36 -18.70
CA PRO A 219 13.09 13.71 -18.13
C PRO A 219 12.00 14.55 -18.81
N GLY A 220 11.19 15.25 -18.00
CA GLY A 220 10.04 16.00 -18.48
C GLY A 220 8.77 15.18 -18.69
N LYS A 221 8.83 13.84 -18.66
CA LYS A 221 7.65 12.95 -18.76
C LYS A 221 7.36 12.19 -17.47
N ARG A 222 8.20 12.37 -16.45
CA ARG A 222 8.04 11.80 -15.12
C ARG A 222 6.98 12.56 -14.32
N ARG A 223 6.70 12.06 -13.10
CA ARG A 223 5.85 12.75 -12.14
C ARG A 223 6.60 13.01 -10.85
N VAL A 224 6.26 14.10 -10.19
CA VAL A 224 6.69 14.42 -8.83
C VAL A 224 5.63 13.86 -7.88
N ASN A 225 6.02 12.92 -7.05
CA ASN A 225 5.19 12.43 -5.95
C ASN A 225 5.51 13.22 -4.69
N TRP A 226 4.48 13.70 -4.00
CA TRP A 226 4.66 14.33 -2.71
C TRP A 226 3.69 13.78 -1.67
N VAL A 227 4.11 13.81 -0.42
CA VAL A 227 3.31 13.47 0.76
C VAL A 227 3.55 14.51 1.82
N TRP A 228 2.47 15.04 2.37
CA TRP A 228 2.51 15.99 3.48
C TRP A 228 1.72 15.42 4.66
N TYR A 229 2.42 15.05 5.72
CA TYR A 229 1.80 14.62 6.97
C TYR A 229 1.49 15.84 7.82
N ARG A 230 0.23 15.98 8.23
CA ARG A 230 -0.24 17.05 9.12
C ARG A 230 -1.13 16.48 10.21
N ARG A 231 -1.01 16.99 11.42
CA ARG A 231 -1.98 16.68 12.48
C ARG A 231 -3.39 17.11 12.09
N LEU A 232 -4.33 16.26 12.47
CA LEU A 232 -5.75 16.51 12.35
C LEU A 232 -6.43 15.91 13.58
N ALA A 233 -7.19 16.71 14.30
CA ALA A 233 -7.94 16.21 15.46
C ALA A 233 -9.02 15.21 15.02
N SER A 234 -9.33 14.24 15.87
CA SER A 234 -10.25 13.15 15.52
C SER A 234 -11.66 13.64 15.20
N ASP A 235 -12.11 14.74 15.82
CA ASP A 235 -13.40 15.38 15.57
C ASP A 235 -13.47 16.09 14.21
N GLN A 236 -12.34 16.44 13.62
CA GLN A 236 -12.25 17.04 12.27
C GLN A 236 -12.25 16.00 11.14
N MET A 237 -11.93 14.74 11.45
CA MET A 237 -11.88 13.67 10.43
C MET A 237 -13.18 13.50 9.64
N PRO A 238 -14.38 13.49 10.27
CA PRO A 238 -15.63 13.33 9.53
C PRO A 238 -15.81 14.38 8.43
N SER A 239 -15.46 15.64 8.71
CA SER A 239 -15.58 16.73 7.73
C SER A 239 -14.61 16.56 6.57
N LEU A 240 -13.33 16.25 6.86
CA LEU A 240 -12.32 16.06 5.82
C LEU A 240 -12.68 14.94 4.85
N PHE A 241 -13.25 13.85 5.34
CA PHE A 241 -13.55 12.67 4.53
C PHE A 241 -14.97 12.65 3.94
N VAL A 242 -15.66 13.78 3.89
CA VAL A 242 -16.80 13.99 3.00
C VAL A 242 -16.26 14.30 1.60
N ALA A 243 -16.56 13.45 0.63
CA ALA A 243 -16.16 13.66 -0.76
C ALA A 243 -16.97 14.78 -1.43
N ARG A 244 -16.52 15.28 -2.59
CA ARG A 244 -17.19 16.32 -3.38
C ARG A 244 -18.63 15.97 -3.74
N ASP A 245 -18.93 14.68 -3.94
CA ASP A 245 -20.27 14.17 -4.22
C ASP A 245 -21.15 14.00 -2.96
N GLY A 246 -20.68 14.44 -1.80
CA GLY A 246 -21.36 14.32 -0.50
C GLY A 246 -21.20 12.94 0.16
N THR A 247 -20.54 12.00 -0.48
CA THR A 247 -20.35 10.65 0.09
C THR A 247 -19.38 10.70 1.28
N GLN A 248 -19.80 10.19 2.43
CA GLN A 248 -18.91 9.99 3.56
C GLN A 248 -17.94 8.86 3.27
N ARG A 249 -16.67 9.16 3.32
CA ARG A 249 -15.57 8.19 3.14
C ARG A 249 -14.95 7.87 4.50
N ASP A 250 -14.52 6.64 4.65
CA ASP A 250 -13.89 6.18 5.88
C ASP A 250 -12.35 6.31 5.79
N GLY A 251 -11.85 7.49 6.17
CA GLY A 251 -10.41 7.77 6.33
C GLY A 251 -9.59 7.79 5.03
N SER A 252 -10.22 7.83 3.84
CA SER A 252 -9.50 7.95 2.57
C SER A 252 -10.34 8.67 1.52
N LEU A 253 -9.83 9.78 1.00
CA LEU A 253 -10.33 10.46 -0.20
C LEU A 253 -9.46 10.07 -1.39
N PRO A 254 -9.99 9.48 -2.46
CA PRO A 254 -9.22 9.23 -3.68
C PRO A 254 -8.95 10.53 -4.46
N PRO A 255 -8.02 10.51 -5.43
CA PRO A 255 -7.80 11.64 -6.32
C PRO A 255 -9.10 12.11 -6.98
N GLY A 256 -9.30 13.44 -7.02
CA GLY A 256 -10.49 14.08 -7.60
C GLY A 256 -11.75 14.10 -6.70
N ALA A 257 -11.73 13.41 -5.56
CA ALA A 257 -12.86 13.39 -4.62
C ALA A 257 -12.81 14.50 -3.54
N MET A 258 -11.72 15.27 -3.48
CA MET A 258 -11.58 16.34 -2.48
C MET A 258 -12.51 17.51 -2.79
N ARG A 259 -13.17 18.05 -1.78
CA ARG A 259 -13.99 19.25 -1.87
C ARG A 259 -13.13 20.49 -2.13
N ASP A 260 -13.71 21.51 -2.78
CA ASP A 260 -12.98 22.72 -3.15
C ASP A 260 -12.55 23.54 -1.93
N ASP A 261 -13.35 23.58 -0.87
CA ASP A 261 -13.00 24.25 0.39
C ASP A 261 -11.79 23.58 1.08
N HIS A 262 -11.72 22.25 1.10
CA HIS A 262 -10.57 21.53 1.65
C HIS A 262 -9.32 21.67 0.76
N ARG A 263 -9.51 21.77 -0.56
CA ARG A 263 -8.40 22.05 -1.47
C ARG A 263 -7.84 23.46 -1.26
N ALA A 264 -8.70 24.46 -1.10
CA ALA A 264 -8.30 25.84 -0.81
C ALA A 264 -7.53 25.91 0.53
N GLU A 265 -8.05 25.27 1.60
CA GLU A 265 -7.34 25.20 2.90
C GLU A 265 -5.97 24.54 2.77
N LEU A 266 -5.85 23.49 1.95
CA LEU A 266 -4.60 22.78 1.72
C LEU A 266 -3.54 23.70 1.05
N VAL A 267 -3.93 24.48 0.04
CA VAL A 267 -3.06 25.44 -0.65
C VAL A 267 -2.68 26.58 0.30
N ASP A 268 -3.63 27.19 0.98
CA ASP A 268 -3.38 28.27 1.96
C ASP A 268 -2.43 27.80 3.09
N ALA A 269 -2.58 26.58 3.54
CA ALA A 269 -1.68 26.00 4.54
C ALA A 269 -0.30 25.75 3.97
N ALA A 270 -0.18 25.35 2.71
CA ALA A 270 1.10 25.14 2.04
C ALA A 270 1.88 26.46 1.93
N ASP A 271 1.22 27.55 1.53
CA ASP A 271 1.83 28.88 1.43
C ASP A 271 2.34 29.39 2.79
N ARG A 272 1.67 29.04 3.88
CA ARG A 272 2.10 29.48 5.23
C ARG A 272 3.19 28.61 5.84
N MET A 273 3.25 27.33 5.50
CA MET A 273 4.03 26.35 6.27
C MET A 273 5.18 25.73 5.49
N LEU A 274 5.13 25.75 4.18
CA LEU A 274 6.11 25.08 3.32
C LEU A 274 7.07 26.08 2.66
N ALA A 275 8.23 25.58 2.30
CA ALA A 275 9.15 26.26 1.41
C ALA A 275 8.49 26.54 0.05
N PRO A 276 8.83 27.64 -0.65
CA PRO A 276 8.20 28.03 -1.91
C PRO A 276 8.13 26.92 -2.95
N THR A 277 9.21 26.16 -3.12
CA THR A 277 9.26 25.00 -4.04
C THR A 277 8.22 23.93 -3.68
N LEU A 278 8.05 23.65 -2.39
CA LEU A 278 7.13 22.60 -1.92
C LEU A 278 5.67 23.09 -1.93
N ALA A 279 5.42 24.36 -1.64
CA ALA A 279 4.10 24.97 -1.79
C ALA A 279 3.64 24.95 -3.25
N ALA A 280 4.54 25.27 -4.18
CA ALA A 280 4.26 25.20 -5.63
C ALA A 280 3.84 23.79 -6.10
N LEU A 281 4.37 22.70 -5.49
CA LEU A 281 3.92 21.34 -5.78
C LEU A 281 2.48 21.10 -5.35
N VAL A 282 2.09 21.63 -4.19
CA VAL A 282 0.72 21.49 -3.67
C VAL A 282 -0.25 22.25 -4.58
N ASP A 283 0.07 23.49 -4.94
CA ASP A 283 -0.77 24.32 -5.80
C ASP A 283 -0.92 23.72 -7.21
N ALA A 284 0.17 23.24 -7.82
CA ALA A 284 0.17 22.61 -9.14
C ALA A 284 -0.59 21.27 -9.19
N THR A 285 -0.99 20.71 -8.02
CA THR A 285 -1.68 19.43 -7.97
C THR A 285 -3.16 19.58 -8.31
N SER A 286 -3.58 19.07 -9.44
CA SER A 286 -4.98 19.14 -9.89
C SER A 286 -5.94 18.24 -9.07
N ALA A 287 -5.45 17.10 -8.59
CA ALA A 287 -6.25 16.10 -7.88
C ALA A 287 -5.54 15.59 -6.61
N PRO A 288 -5.35 16.46 -5.60
CA PRO A 288 -4.80 16.00 -4.33
C PRO A 288 -5.76 15.01 -3.65
N PHE A 289 -5.18 14.15 -2.81
CA PHE A 289 -5.94 13.16 -2.07
C PHE A 289 -5.44 13.05 -0.62
N ALA A 290 -6.26 12.46 0.25
CA ALA A 290 -5.97 12.40 1.68
C ALA A 290 -6.20 10.99 2.23
N GLN A 291 -5.36 10.60 3.19
CA GLN A 291 -5.47 9.32 3.89
C GLN A 291 -5.21 9.52 5.38
N ALA A 292 -6.14 9.05 6.21
CA ALA A 292 -5.90 8.94 7.65
C ALA A 292 -4.76 7.95 7.90
N ILE A 293 -3.86 8.30 8.79
CA ILE A 293 -2.83 7.37 9.22
C ILE A 293 -3.40 6.52 10.34
N LEU A 294 -3.32 5.22 10.15
CA LEU A 294 -3.90 4.22 11.02
C LEU A 294 -2.81 3.29 11.54
N ASP A 295 -3.02 2.77 12.74
CA ASP A 295 -2.26 1.67 13.33
C ASP A 295 -3.14 0.44 13.43
N LEU A 296 -2.61 -0.71 13.05
CA LEU A 296 -3.24 -2.02 13.25
C LEU A 296 -2.15 -3.07 13.36
N ALA A 297 -2.30 -3.98 14.30
CA ALA A 297 -1.55 -5.23 14.34
C ALA A 297 -2.44 -6.31 14.95
N VAL A 298 -2.62 -7.42 14.24
CA VAL A 298 -3.37 -8.55 14.76
C VAL A 298 -2.47 -9.45 15.61
N GLU A 299 -3.03 -10.07 16.64
CA GLU A 299 -2.31 -11.02 17.49
C GLU A 299 -2.12 -12.40 16.81
N ARG A 300 -2.83 -12.64 15.71
CA ARG A 300 -2.77 -13.87 14.94
C ARG A 300 -3.07 -13.59 13.47
N MET A 301 -2.32 -14.21 12.56
CA MET A 301 -2.49 -14.08 11.11
C MET A 301 -3.02 -15.36 10.45
N ALA A 302 -2.88 -16.54 11.10
CA ALA A 302 -3.35 -17.83 10.58
C ALA A 302 -4.46 -18.44 11.46
N PHE A 303 -5.60 -18.77 10.87
CA PHE A 303 -6.82 -19.30 11.50
C PHE A 303 -7.29 -20.54 10.76
N GLY A 304 -6.63 -21.66 10.99
CA GLY A 304 -6.88 -22.88 10.22
C GLY A 304 -6.63 -22.66 8.73
N ARG A 305 -7.69 -22.65 7.94
CA ARG A 305 -7.63 -22.49 6.48
C ARG A 305 -7.78 -21.03 6.01
N ALA A 306 -7.90 -20.07 6.91
CA ALA A 306 -7.92 -18.66 6.59
C ALA A 306 -6.67 -17.96 7.14
N VAL A 307 -6.05 -17.10 6.33
CA VAL A 307 -4.89 -16.28 6.73
C VAL A 307 -5.12 -14.83 6.37
N LEU A 308 -4.53 -13.91 7.15
CA LEU A 308 -4.50 -12.48 6.89
C LEU A 308 -3.09 -12.07 6.49
N LEU A 309 -2.94 -11.17 5.51
CA LEU A 309 -1.66 -10.58 5.12
C LEU A 309 -1.78 -9.10 4.72
N GLY A 310 -0.64 -8.43 4.59
CA GLY A 310 -0.60 -7.02 4.24
C GLY A 310 -1.34 -6.15 5.27
N ASP A 311 -2.06 -5.13 4.79
CA ASP A 311 -2.80 -4.20 5.66
C ASP A 311 -4.03 -4.86 6.33
N ALA A 312 -4.49 -6.01 5.87
CA ALA A 312 -5.53 -6.78 6.56
C ALA A 312 -5.04 -7.33 7.91
N ALA A 313 -3.74 -7.65 8.02
CA ALA A 313 -3.11 -8.14 9.24
C ALA A 313 -2.41 -7.05 10.05
N CYS A 314 -1.69 -6.14 9.38
CA CYS A 314 -0.92 -5.11 10.06
C CYS A 314 -0.76 -3.89 9.15
N ILE A 315 -1.31 -2.76 9.60
CA ILE A 315 -1.10 -1.45 8.98
C ILE A 315 0.11 -0.82 9.64
N VAL A 316 1.13 -0.50 8.85
CA VAL A 316 2.34 0.17 9.34
C VAL A 316 2.35 1.63 8.93
N ARG A 317 2.79 2.51 9.83
CA ARG A 317 2.88 3.95 9.51
C ARG A 317 3.84 4.17 8.35
N PRO A 318 3.51 5.06 7.41
CA PRO A 318 4.21 5.20 6.13
C PRO A 318 5.65 5.73 6.23
N HIS A 319 6.06 6.27 7.38
CA HIS A 319 7.41 6.78 7.63
C HIS A 319 8.53 5.74 7.43
N THR A 320 8.19 4.45 7.50
CA THR A 320 9.12 3.34 7.25
C THR A 320 9.25 2.98 5.77
N ALA A 321 8.34 3.50 4.91
CA ALA A 321 8.15 3.08 3.52
C ALA A 321 7.95 1.55 3.34
N ALA A 322 7.58 0.81 4.40
CA ALA A 322 7.62 -0.65 4.45
C ALA A 322 6.30 -1.36 4.10
N GLY A 323 5.20 -0.66 3.87
CA GLY A 323 3.87 -1.29 3.69
C GLY A 323 3.84 -2.31 2.55
N VAL A 324 4.30 -1.92 1.36
CA VAL A 324 4.34 -2.80 0.18
C VAL A 324 5.38 -3.91 0.37
N ALA A 325 6.56 -3.58 0.92
CA ALA A 325 7.61 -4.56 1.19
C ALA A 325 7.18 -5.62 2.20
N LYS A 326 6.44 -5.22 3.25
CA LYS A 326 5.85 -6.14 4.22
C LYS A 326 4.83 -7.08 3.57
N ALA A 327 3.91 -6.56 2.75
CA ALA A 327 2.93 -7.39 2.06
C ALA A 327 3.59 -8.38 1.09
N ALA A 328 4.68 -7.99 0.44
CA ALA A 328 5.49 -8.86 -0.40
C ALA A 328 6.16 -9.98 0.41
N GLU A 329 6.74 -9.65 1.57
CA GLU A 329 7.37 -10.63 2.47
C GLU A 329 6.34 -11.62 3.07
N ASP A 330 5.17 -11.12 3.49
CA ASP A 330 4.06 -11.97 3.95
C ASP A 330 3.68 -13.00 2.88
N ALA A 331 3.54 -12.55 1.63
CA ALA A 331 3.12 -13.39 0.50
C ALA A 331 4.15 -14.46 0.14
N VAL A 332 5.43 -14.09 0.04
CA VAL A 332 6.51 -15.04 -0.25
C VAL A 332 6.66 -16.04 0.88
N GLY A 333 6.69 -15.56 2.13
CA GLY A 333 6.80 -16.43 3.30
C GLY A 333 5.66 -17.43 3.42
N LEU A 334 4.41 -17.03 3.05
CA LEU A 334 3.26 -17.94 2.98
C LEU A 334 3.47 -19.00 1.91
N ALA A 335 3.83 -18.58 0.68
CA ALA A 335 4.04 -19.49 -0.43
C ALA A 335 5.17 -20.51 -0.15
N GLU A 336 6.27 -20.08 0.48
CA GLU A 336 7.34 -20.97 0.91
C GLU A 336 6.87 -21.98 1.96
N ALA A 337 6.08 -21.53 2.96
CA ALA A 337 5.57 -22.38 4.02
C ALA A 337 4.67 -23.51 3.49
N VAL A 338 3.81 -23.19 2.50
CA VAL A 338 2.83 -24.15 1.97
C VAL A 338 3.27 -24.82 0.67
N ARG A 339 4.47 -24.60 0.18
CA ARG A 339 4.95 -25.02 -1.15
C ARG A 339 4.81 -26.54 -1.41
N LYS A 340 5.09 -27.34 -0.40
CA LYS A 340 5.07 -28.83 -0.50
C LYS A 340 3.95 -29.47 0.31
N LEU A 341 3.10 -28.68 0.94
CA LEU A 341 2.10 -29.14 1.89
C LEU A 341 0.71 -28.84 1.37
N THR A 342 -0.22 -29.74 1.65
CA THR A 342 -1.61 -29.59 1.22
C THR A 342 -2.61 -29.70 2.37
N ARG A 343 -2.35 -30.59 3.32
CA ARG A 343 -3.32 -30.98 4.36
C ARG A 343 -2.63 -31.49 5.61
N GLY A 344 -3.42 -31.62 6.67
CA GLY A 344 -3.05 -32.27 7.91
C GLY A 344 -2.12 -31.46 8.81
N ALA A 345 -1.65 -32.09 9.88
CA ALA A 345 -0.87 -31.45 10.94
C ALA A 345 0.39 -30.71 10.44
N ALA A 346 1.03 -31.19 9.36
CA ALA A 346 2.20 -30.53 8.78
C ALA A 346 1.85 -29.19 8.13
N PHE A 347 0.67 -29.09 7.50
CA PHE A 347 0.18 -27.84 6.92
C PHE A 347 -0.14 -26.82 8.02
N ASP A 348 -0.82 -27.25 9.08
CA ASP A 348 -1.17 -26.39 10.20
C ASP A 348 0.07 -25.90 10.95
N ALA A 349 1.08 -26.76 11.14
CA ALA A 349 2.36 -26.38 11.72
C ALA A 349 3.14 -25.39 10.84
N ALA A 350 3.08 -25.54 9.51
CA ALA A 350 3.72 -24.60 8.58
C ALA A 350 3.06 -23.22 8.63
N LEU A 351 1.73 -23.15 8.68
CA LEU A 351 0.99 -21.90 8.84
C LEU A 351 1.27 -21.25 10.20
N ALA A 352 1.33 -22.01 11.28
CA ALA A 352 1.69 -21.51 12.60
C ALA A 352 3.12 -20.94 12.63
N GLY A 353 4.07 -21.62 11.98
CA GLY A 353 5.44 -21.13 11.82
C GLY A 353 5.54 -19.87 10.98
N TRP A 354 4.76 -19.77 9.90
CA TRP A 354 4.63 -18.55 9.10
C TRP A 354 4.03 -17.40 9.93
N ASP A 355 2.93 -17.64 10.61
CA ASP A 355 2.24 -16.67 11.48
C ASP A 355 3.22 -16.07 12.50
N ALA A 356 3.94 -16.90 13.23
CA ALA A 356 4.88 -16.43 14.25
C ALA A 356 5.98 -15.52 13.68
N ARG A 357 6.55 -15.89 12.52
CA ARG A 357 7.58 -15.09 11.85
C ARG A 357 7.03 -13.76 11.35
N GLN A 358 5.89 -13.77 10.65
CA GLN A 358 5.34 -12.55 10.06
C GLN A 358 4.82 -11.58 11.12
N ARG A 359 4.24 -12.07 12.21
CA ARG A 359 3.84 -11.22 13.35
C ARG A 359 5.05 -10.55 14.00
N ALA A 360 6.14 -11.27 14.24
CA ALA A 360 7.35 -10.70 14.81
C ALA A 360 7.94 -9.60 13.91
N ALA A 361 8.04 -9.85 12.59
CA ALA A 361 8.50 -8.86 11.62
C ALA A 361 7.58 -7.64 11.57
N SER A 362 6.27 -7.85 11.50
CA SER A 362 5.24 -6.80 11.48
C SER A 362 5.28 -5.94 12.74
N ALA A 363 5.39 -6.54 13.91
CA ALA A 363 5.48 -5.83 15.19
C ALA A 363 6.73 -4.92 15.25
N SER A 364 7.87 -5.41 14.75
CA SER A 364 9.10 -4.60 14.68
C SER A 364 8.95 -3.39 13.76
N ILE A 365 8.34 -3.56 12.58
CA ILE A 365 8.09 -2.47 11.62
C ILE A 365 7.09 -1.48 12.21
N ALA A 366 6.00 -1.96 12.80
CA ALA A 366 4.95 -1.14 13.42
C ALA A 366 5.52 -0.29 14.57
N ALA A 367 6.27 -0.90 15.49
CA ALA A 367 6.90 -0.18 16.60
C ALA A 367 7.83 0.94 16.12
N ARG A 368 8.67 0.66 15.10
CA ARG A 368 9.52 1.66 14.47
C ARG A 368 8.72 2.78 13.81
N GLY A 369 7.64 2.44 13.11
CA GLY A 369 6.75 3.42 12.48
C GLY A 369 6.07 4.33 13.49
N ILE A 370 5.59 3.78 14.62
CA ILE A 370 5.00 4.52 15.73
C ILE A 370 6.02 5.47 16.36
N ALA A 371 7.23 4.97 16.67
CA ALA A 371 8.30 5.78 17.25
C ALA A 371 8.72 6.94 16.32
N LEU A 372 8.86 6.67 15.01
CA LEU A 372 9.12 7.71 14.01
C LEU A 372 7.98 8.72 13.94
N GLY A 373 6.74 8.26 13.88
CA GLY A 373 5.56 9.12 13.85
C GLY A 373 5.47 10.01 15.09
N ALA A 374 5.69 9.49 16.28
CA ALA A 374 5.70 10.26 17.53
C ALA A 374 6.79 11.36 17.52
N ARG A 375 7.99 11.04 17.01
CA ARG A 375 9.08 12.00 16.88
C ARG A 375 8.78 13.10 15.87
N LEU A 376 8.21 12.74 14.70
CA LEU A 376 7.98 13.65 13.58
C LEU A 376 6.75 14.54 13.77
N MET A 377 5.72 13.97 14.40
CA MET A 377 4.40 14.62 14.53
C MET A 377 4.15 15.13 15.96
N GLY A 378 5.08 14.92 16.90
CA GLY A 378 4.86 15.10 18.34
C GLY A 378 4.04 13.96 18.94
N ALA A 379 4.12 13.77 20.25
CA ALA A 379 3.25 12.82 20.96
C ALA A 379 1.78 13.18 20.75
N ALA A 380 0.93 12.17 20.66
CA ALA A 380 -0.51 12.34 20.48
C ALA A 380 -1.15 12.94 21.73
#